data_67344823dde4f5c5f238777da32191fc
#
_entry.id   67344823dde4f5c5f238777da32191fc
#
_cell.length_a   1.000
_cell.length_b   1.000
_cell.length_c   1.000
_cell.angle_alpha   90.00
_cell.angle_beta   90.00
_cell.angle_gamma   90.00
#
_symmetry.space_group_name_H-M   'P 1'
#
loop_
_entity.id
_entity.type
_entity.pdbx_description
1 polymer ?
#
loop_
_entity_poly.entity_id
_entity_poly.type
_entity_poly.pdbx_seq_one_letter_code
_entity_poly.pdbx_strand_id
1 'polypeptide(L)'
;MQGYITRGRLQVAEQLDNFINEQALPGTGVDKDTFWQGAETLFEKFIPQNRALLEKREQLQRAIDDYHKAGNPVNGNEYTDFLKSIGYLVEQPSQVSAQTQNVDAEIATMAGPQLVVPINNAR
;
A
#
# COMPACT_ATOMS: atom_id res chain seq x y z
N MET A 1 28.78 -2.24 13.72
CA MET A 1 27.54 -3.04 13.58
C MET A 1 26.42 -2.18 14.08
N GLN A 2 25.37 -1.97 13.29
CA GLN A 2 24.18 -1.28 13.79
C GLN A 2 23.49 -2.20 14.81
N GLY A 3 23.27 -1.70 16.02
CA GLY A 3 22.51 -2.40 17.05
C GLY A 3 21.02 -2.42 16.72
N TYR A 4 20.33 -3.45 17.18
CA TYR A 4 18.87 -3.53 17.13
C TYR A 4 18.32 -3.58 18.55
N ILE A 5 17.20 -2.91 18.77
CA ILE A 5 16.45 -2.90 20.02
C ILE A 5 15.15 -3.68 19.81
N THR A 6 14.81 -4.55 20.74
CA THR A 6 13.56 -5.31 20.69
C THR A 6 12.42 -4.49 21.27
N ARG A 7 11.36 -4.27 20.48
CA ARG A 7 10.10 -3.64 20.88
C ARG A 7 8.95 -4.61 20.59
N GLY A 8 8.53 -5.34 21.62
CA GLY A 8 7.63 -6.48 21.42
C GLY A 8 8.26 -7.51 20.48
N ARG A 9 7.62 -7.80 19.37
CA ARG A 9 8.13 -8.69 18.29
C ARG A 9 8.92 -7.95 17.20
N LEU A 10 9.02 -6.63 17.29
CA LEU A 10 9.78 -5.83 16.34
C LEU A 10 11.27 -5.80 16.70
N GLN A 11 12.12 -5.87 15.68
CA GLN A 11 13.55 -5.57 15.77
C GLN A 11 13.77 -4.21 15.13
N VAL A 12 13.99 -3.20 15.92
CA VAL A 12 14.10 -1.80 15.50
C VAL A 12 15.56 -1.37 15.53
N ALA A 13 16.04 -0.75 14.47
CA ALA A 13 17.39 -0.19 14.47
C ALA A 13 17.52 0.84 15.61
N GLU A 14 18.60 0.75 16.39
CA GLU A 14 18.84 1.61 17.56
C GLU A 14 18.72 3.11 17.22
N GLN A 15 19.22 3.52 16.08
CA GLN A 15 19.12 4.91 15.63
C GLN A 15 17.66 5.35 15.45
N LEU A 16 16.81 4.47 14.89
CA LEU A 16 15.38 4.76 14.70
C LEU A 16 14.65 4.78 16.03
N ASP A 17 14.96 3.83 16.93
CA ASP A 17 14.39 3.78 18.27
C ASP A 17 14.68 5.07 19.04
N ASN A 18 15.95 5.49 19.06
CA ASN A 18 16.36 6.72 19.73
C ASN A 18 15.71 7.96 19.12
N PHE A 19 15.66 8.05 17.78
CA PHE A 19 14.99 9.16 17.11
C PHE A 19 13.51 9.26 17.49
N ILE A 20 12.79 8.14 17.43
CA ILE A 20 11.37 8.11 17.78
C ILE A 20 11.17 8.52 19.24
N ASN A 21 11.91 7.91 20.17
CA ASN A 21 11.69 8.11 21.60
C ASN A 21 12.14 9.47 22.11
N GLU A 22 13.17 10.06 21.52
CA GLU A 22 13.82 11.26 22.07
C GLU A 22 13.52 12.53 21.27
N GLN A 23 13.14 12.40 20.01
CA GLN A 23 12.92 13.55 19.13
C GLN A 23 11.50 13.61 18.55
N ALA A 24 10.92 12.48 18.14
CA ALA A 24 9.62 12.49 17.49
C ALA A 24 8.44 12.50 18.47
N LEU A 25 8.50 11.71 19.55
CA LEU A 25 7.40 11.61 20.52
C LEU A 25 7.30 12.74 21.52
N PRO A 26 8.39 13.39 21.99
CA PRO A 26 8.28 14.46 22.95
C PRO A 26 7.37 15.59 22.46
N GLY A 27 6.43 16.01 23.33
CA GLY A 27 5.45 17.07 23.00
C GLY A 27 4.22 16.63 22.21
N THR A 28 4.15 15.36 21.75
CA THR A 28 2.98 14.85 21.02
C THR A 28 1.85 14.38 21.94
N GLY A 29 2.14 14.12 23.23
CA GLY A 29 1.20 13.52 24.15
C GLY A 29 1.05 11.99 23.97
N VAL A 30 1.79 11.38 23.07
CA VAL A 30 1.79 9.93 22.84
C VAL A 30 2.86 9.29 23.72
N ASP A 31 2.44 8.32 24.53
CA ASP A 31 3.34 7.52 25.35
C ASP A 31 4.18 6.55 24.50
N LYS A 32 5.45 6.33 24.92
CA LYS A 32 6.40 5.48 24.18
C LYS A 32 5.92 4.03 24.02
N ASP A 33 5.42 3.45 25.10
CA ASP A 33 4.98 2.05 25.06
C ASP A 33 3.72 1.91 24.19
N THR A 34 2.80 2.86 24.29
CA THR A 34 1.61 2.94 23.44
C THR A 34 1.99 3.04 21.96
N PHE A 35 2.98 3.86 21.62
CA PHE A 35 3.48 3.98 20.24
C PHE A 35 4.01 2.65 19.71
N TRP A 36 4.91 1.99 20.46
CA TRP A 36 5.53 0.75 20.01
C TRP A 36 4.56 -0.42 19.94
N GLN A 37 3.60 -0.51 20.87
CA GLN A 37 2.51 -1.49 20.81
C GLN A 37 1.61 -1.25 19.59
N GLY A 38 1.30 0.00 19.29
CA GLY A 38 0.55 0.37 18.10
C GLY A 38 1.29 0.01 16.82
N ALA A 39 2.59 0.29 16.75
CA ALA A 39 3.44 -0.08 15.62
C ALA A 39 3.51 -1.61 15.44
N GLU A 40 3.71 -2.37 16.52
CA GLU A 40 3.69 -3.84 16.48
C GLU A 40 2.37 -4.35 15.90
N THR A 41 1.25 -3.90 16.45
CA THR A 41 -0.10 -4.29 16.01
C THR A 41 -0.32 -3.98 14.53
N LEU A 42 0.14 -2.82 14.06
CA LEU A 42 0.04 -2.42 12.66
C LEU A 42 0.82 -3.39 11.76
N PHE A 43 2.07 -3.67 12.10
CA PHE A 43 2.90 -4.57 11.30
C PHE A 43 2.37 -6.01 11.32
N GLU A 44 1.90 -6.50 12.45
CA GLU A 44 1.27 -7.82 12.54
C GLU A 44 0.04 -7.96 11.66
N LYS A 45 -0.76 -6.91 11.58
CA LYS A 45 -1.97 -6.89 10.76
C LYS A 45 -1.64 -6.81 9.26
N PHE A 46 -0.73 -5.94 8.87
CA PHE A 46 -0.56 -5.60 7.46
C PHE A 46 0.55 -6.37 6.75
N ILE A 47 1.59 -6.86 7.45
CA ILE A 47 2.64 -7.66 6.81
C ILE A 47 2.08 -8.91 6.12
N PRO A 48 1.23 -9.74 6.76
CA PRO A 48 0.68 -10.92 6.10
C PRO A 48 -0.19 -10.56 4.89
N GLN A 49 -0.96 -9.48 4.99
CA GLN A 49 -1.80 -9.00 3.89
C GLN A 49 -0.95 -8.52 2.70
N ASN A 50 0.09 -7.74 2.98
CA ASN A 50 1.02 -7.28 1.95
C ASN A 50 1.73 -8.45 1.25
N ARG A 51 2.19 -9.44 2.01
CA ARG A 51 2.82 -10.65 1.45
C ARG A 51 1.86 -11.40 0.53
N ALA A 52 0.62 -11.60 0.96
CA ALA A 52 -0.41 -12.27 0.15
C ALA A 52 -0.71 -11.50 -1.15
N LEU A 53 -0.75 -10.17 -1.09
CA LEU A 53 -0.96 -9.34 -2.28
C LEU A 53 0.22 -9.39 -3.24
N LEU A 54 1.45 -9.39 -2.73
CA LEU A 54 2.65 -9.55 -3.55
C LEU A 54 2.69 -10.94 -4.22
N GLU A 55 2.34 -11.99 -3.50
CA GLU A 55 2.23 -13.34 -4.06
C GLU A 55 1.15 -13.41 -5.15
N LYS A 56 -0.03 -12.83 -4.91
CA LYS A 56 -1.08 -12.71 -5.92
C LYS A 56 -0.60 -11.98 -7.18
N ARG A 57 0.12 -10.88 -7.00
CA ARG A 57 0.73 -10.14 -8.12
C ARG A 57 1.64 -11.03 -8.95
N GLU A 58 2.53 -11.78 -8.30
CA GLU A 58 3.45 -12.70 -8.99
C GLU A 58 2.71 -13.85 -9.71
N GLN A 59 1.62 -14.34 -9.15
CA GLN A 59 0.78 -15.35 -9.78
C GLN A 59 0.11 -14.80 -11.05
N LEU A 60 -0.48 -13.61 -10.97
CA LEU A 60 -1.09 -12.94 -12.12
C LEU A 60 -0.07 -12.64 -13.21
N GLN A 61 1.10 -12.14 -12.84
CA GLN A 61 2.19 -11.86 -13.79
C GLN A 61 2.60 -13.14 -14.54
N ARG A 62 2.83 -14.25 -13.81
CA ARG A 62 3.18 -15.52 -14.43
C ARG A 62 2.09 -16.01 -15.38
N ALA A 63 0.83 -15.95 -14.99
CA ALA A 63 -0.27 -16.38 -15.83
C ALA A 63 -0.34 -15.58 -17.13
N ILE A 64 -0.15 -14.26 -17.06
CA ILE A 64 -0.12 -13.37 -18.24
C ILE A 64 1.10 -13.65 -19.12
N ASP A 65 2.27 -13.81 -18.52
CA ASP A 65 3.50 -14.14 -19.25
C ASP A 65 3.37 -15.48 -20.00
N ASP A 66 2.80 -16.49 -19.36
CA ASP A 66 2.61 -17.81 -19.95
C ASP A 66 1.59 -17.77 -21.10
N TYR A 67 0.52 -16.97 -20.96
CA TYR A 67 -0.45 -16.73 -22.04
C TYR A 67 0.24 -16.12 -23.26
N HIS A 68 1.09 -15.12 -23.07
CA HIS A 68 1.83 -14.46 -24.16
C HIS A 68 2.88 -15.36 -24.78
N LYS A 69 3.65 -16.11 -23.96
CA LYS A 69 4.66 -17.06 -24.43
C LYS A 69 4.07 -18.21 -25.26
N ALA A 70 2.83 -18.59 -24.98
CA ALA A 70 2.10 -19.57 -25.77
C ALA A 70 1.63 -19.06 -27.14
N GLY A 71 1.86 -17.77 -27.44
CA GLY A 71 1.48 -17.16 -28.72
C GLY A 71 -0.02 -16.93 -28.87
N ASN A 72 -0.76 -16.90 -27.76
CA ASN A 72 -2.20 -16.65 -27.80
C ASN A 72 -2.52 -15.23 -28.27
N PRO A 73 -3.72 -15.01 -28.90
CA PRO A 73 -4.12 -13.69 -29.35
C PRO A 73 -4.20 -12.69 -28.20
N VAL A 74 -3.65 -11.51 -28.39
CA VAL A 74 -3.69 -10.40 -27.42
C VAL A 74 -4.77 -9.35 -27.72
N ASN A 75 -5.52 -9.56 -28.81
CA ASN A 75 -6.58 -8.68 -29.24
C ASN A 75 -7.92 -9.40 -29.21
N GLY A 76 -8.98 -8.70 -28.83
CA GLY A 76 -10.34 -9.21 -28.87
C GLY A 76 -10.85 -9.80 -27.55
N ASN A 77 -11.97 -10.50 -27.64
CA ASN A 77 -12.70 -11.01 -26.48
C ASN A 77 -11.94 -12.12 -25.75
N GLU A 78 -11.21 -12.97 -26.46
CA GLU A 78 -10.49 -14.10 -25.88
C GLU A 78 -9.48 -13.66 -24.83
N TYR A 79 -8.71 -12.60 -25.11
CA TYR A 79 -7.77 -12.07 -24.14
C TYR A 79 -8.48 -11.42 -22.95
N THR A 80 -9.56 -10.70 -23.21
CA THR A 80 -10.39 -10.10 -22.16
C THR A 80 -10.99 -11.16 -21.25
N ASP A 81 -11.50 -12.26 -21.81
CA ASP A 81 -12.09 -13.36 -21.07
C ASP A 81 -11.02 -14.11 -20.26
N PHE A 82 -9.83 -14.29 -20.83
CA PHE A 82 -8.68 -14.81 -20.07
C PHE A 82 -8.35 -13.93 -18.87
N LEU A 83 -8.21 -12.61 -19.04
CA LEU A 83 -7.89 -11.68 -17.95
C LEU A 83 -8.98 -11.68 -16.85
N LYS A 84 -10.25 -11.84 -17.22
CA LYS A 84 -11.34 -12.02 -16.27
C LYS A 84 -11.23 -13.35 -15.54
N SER A 85 -10.93 -14.44 -16.26
CA SER A 85 -10.85 -15.78 -15.69
C SER A 85 -9.77 -15.93 -14.60
N ILE A 86 -8.64 -15.22 -14.77
CA ILE A 86 -7.57 -15.20 -13.75
C ILE A 86 -7.81 -14.16 -12.65
N GLY A 87 -8.86 -13.34 -12.74
CA GLY A 87 -9.19 -12.30 -11.78
C GLY A 87 -8.32 -11.04 -11.87
N TYR A 88 -7.65 -10.83 -13.01
CA TYR A 88 -6.94 -9.58 -13.30
C TYR A 88 -7.91 -8.45 -13.60
N LEU A 89 -8.91 -8.72 -14.46
CA LEU A 89 -10.04 -7.83 -14.66
C LEU A 89 -11.18 -8.23 -13.72
N VAL A 90 -11.59 -7.29 -12.88
CA VAL A 90 -12.73 -7.43 -11.98
C VAL A 90 -13.97 -6.77 -12.58
N GLU A 91 -15.14 -7.24 -12.17
CA GLU A 91 -16.41 -6.62 -12.60
C GLU A 91 -16.51 -5.19 -12.09
N GLN A 92 -17.01 -4.31 -12.94
CA GLN A 92 -17.28 -2.94 -12.54
C GLN A 92 -18.49 -2.94 -11.58
N PRO A 93 -18.39 -2.30 -10.41
CA PRO A 93 -19.52 -2.18 -9.49
C PRO A 93 -20.67 -1.41 -10.18
N SER A 94 -21.89 -1.87 -9.94
CA SER A 94 -23.08 -1.27 -10.55
C SER A 94 -23.32 0.18 -10.12
N GLN A 95 -22.81 0.55 -8.94
CA GLN A 95 -22.91 1.90 -8.42
C GLN A 95 -21.63 2.25 -7.65
N VAL A 96 -21.07 3.40 -7.96
CA VAL A 96 -19.93 3.98 -7.23
C VAL A 96 -20.38 5.30 -6.63
N SER A 97 -20.24 5.45 -5.32
CA SER A 97 -20.51 6.69 -4.60
C SER A 97 -19.29 7.04 -3.78
N ALA A 98 -18.70 8.20 -4.04
CA ALA A 98 -17.68 8.76 -3.18
C ALA A 98 -18.34 9.57 -2.07
N GLN A 99 -18.06 9.20 -0.82
CA GLN A 99 -18.52 9.96 0.35
C GLN A 99 -17.31 10.51 1.09
N THR A 100 -17.34 11.81 1.36
CA THR A 100 -16.33 12.49 2.15
C THR A 100 -16.94 13.03 3.45
N GLN A 101 -16.20 12.90 4.55
CA GLN A 101 -16.57 13.47 5.85
C GLN A 101 -15.38 14.26 6.39
N ASN A 102 -15.67 15.39 7.05
CA ASN A 102 -14.65 16.24 7.68
C ASN A 102 -13.54 16.70 6.73
N VAL A 103 -13.90 16.99 5.50
CA VAL A 103 -12.99 17.52 4.47
C VAL A 103 -13.16 19.02 4.40
N ASP A 104 -12.06 19.74 4.33
CA ASP A 104 -12.09 21.20 4.13
C ASP A 104 -12.87 21.55 2.86
N ALA A 105 -13.68 22.61 2.92
CA ALA A 105 -14.53 23.04 1.81
C ALA A 105 -13.71 23.29 0.52
N GLU A 106 -12.49 23.77 0.66
CA GLU A 106 -11.57 24.00 -0.45
C GLU A 106 -11.23 22.70 -1.20
N ILE A 107 -11.02 21.59 -0.46
CA ILE A 107 -10.75 20.29 -1.05
C ILE A 107 -12.01 19.63 -1.61
N ALA A 108 -13.16 19.84 -0.95
CA ALA A 108 -14.41 19.21 -1.35
C ALA A 108 -15.09 19.88 -2.56
N THR A 109 -14.86 21.18 -2.76
CA THR A 109 -15.58 22.00 -3.78
C THR A 109 -14.71 22.47 -4.94
N MET A 110 -13.39 22.46 -4.80
CA MET A 110 -12.47 22.80 -5.88
C MET A 110 -12.03 21.56 -6.65
N ALA A 111 -11.91 21.72 -7.98
CA ALA A 111 -11.23 20.69 -8.77
C ALA A 111 -9.79 20.53 -8.26
N GLY A 112 -9.42 19.31 -7.91
CA GLY A 112 -8.07 19.00 -7.45
C GLY A 112 -7.01 19.30 -8.51
N PRO A 113 -5.73 19.31 -8.15
CA PRO A 113 -4.66 19.52 -9.12
C PRO A 113 -4.74 18.46 -10.22
N GLN A 114 -4.76 18.92 -11.45
CA GLN A 114 -4.86 18.02 -12.61
C GLN A 114 -3.55 17.28 -12.89
N LEU A 115 -2.45 17.73 -12.27
CA LEU A 115 -1.14 17.11 -12.39
C LEU A 115 -0.47 17.11 -11.02
N VAL A 116 -0.16 15.92 -10.52
CA VAL A 116 0.66 15.72 -9.32
C VAL A 116 2.03 15.22 -9.74
N VAL A 117 3.04 16.05 -9.56
CA VAL A 117 4.44 15.70 -9.87
C VAL A 117 5.23 15.73 -8.57
N PRO A 118 5.87 14.62 -8.17
CA PRO A 118 6.78 14.63 -7.04
C PRO A 118 7.93 15.64 -7.28
N ILE A 119 8.27 16.44 -6.28
CA ILE A 119 9.27 17.51 -6.40
C ILE A 119 10.63 16.98 -6.89
N ASN A 120 11.02 15.80 -6.43
CA ASN A 120 12.26 15.13 -6.82
C ASN A 120 12.23 14.52 -8.23
N ASN A 121 11.07 14.49 -8.87
CA ASN A 121 10.86 13.93 -10.21
C ASN A 121 10.20 14.93 -11.17
N ALA A 122 10.08 16.17 -10.76
CA ALA A 122 9.54 17.25 -11.61
C ALA A 122 10.49 17.49 -12.80
N ARG A 123 9.95 17.47 -13.99
CA ARG A 123 10.66 17.76 -15.24
C ARG A 123 10.01 18.94 -15.93
#